data_c8ad81394350232b0bb42eb9b8e45b81
#
_entry.id   c8ad81394350232b0bb42eb9b8e45b81
#
_cell.length_a   1.000
_cell.length_b   1.000
_cell.length_c   1.000
_cell.angle_alpha   90.00
_cell.angle_beta   90.00
_cell.angle_gamma   90.00
#
_symmetry.space_group_name_H-M   'P 1'
#
loop_
_entity.id
_entity.type
_entity.pdbx_description
1 polymer ?
#
loop_
_entity_poly.entity_id
_entity_poly.type
_entity_poly.pdbx_seq_one_letter_code
_entity_poly.pdbx_strand_id
1 'polypeptide(L)'
;MLTELEKDVLEIIKEEHIGYKNTITQDEITDIWNLGYSFGIFVSSRQVRKAIANLIKQGYPIISTPRNGGGYCWIGNEQEGLECAKRIKRQAVKLFLKARQIRENSRVGQLSL
;
A
#
# COMPACT_ATOMS: atom_id res chain seq x y z
N MET A 1 17.58 8.48 -3.91
CA MET A 1 17.95 8.67 -2.50
C MET A 1 16.69 8.69 -1.63
N LEU A 2 16.71 7.99 -0.52
CA LEU A 2 15.55 7.92 0.37
C LEU A 2 15.50 9.14 1.31
N THR A 3 14.28 9.62 1.58
CA THR A 3 14.04 10.60 2.63
C THR A 3 14.24 9.95 4.01
N GLU A 4 14.34 10.75 5.06
CA GLU A 4 14.43 10.21 6.43
C GLU A 4 13.21 9.40 6.79
N LEU A 5 12.01 9.86 6.43
CA LEU A 5 10.77 9.12 6.66
C LEU A 5 10.80 7.78 5.94
N GLU A 6 11.21 7.77 4.67
CA GLU A 6 11.29 6.52 3.88
C GLU A 6 12.28 5.53 4.48
N LYS A 7 13.45 5.99 4.93
CA LYS A 7 14.44 5.14 5.59
C LYS A 7 13.87 4.50 6.86
N ASP A 8 13.20 5.29 7.67
CA ASP A 8 12.66 4.84 8.95
C ASP A 8 11.50 3.87 8.73
N VAL A 9 10.62 4.16 7.79
CA VAL A 9 9.51 3.25 7.42
C VAL A 9 10.05 1.93 6.90
N LEU A 10 11.08 1.97 6.05
CA LEU A 10 11.74 0.78 5.52
C LEU A 10 12.29 -0.08 6.66
N GLU A 11 12.97 0.53 7.62
CA GLU A 11 13.52 -0.16 8.79
C GLU A 11 12.41 -0.81 9.63
N ILE A 12 11.32 -0.08 9.90
CA ILE A 12 10.19 -0.60 10.67
C ILE A 12 9.62 -1.87 10.01
N ILE A 13 9.41 -1.83 8.71
CA ILE A 13 8.82 -2.98 8.00
C ILE A 13 9.82 -4.14 7.92
N LYS A 14 11.07 -3.87 7.57
CA LYS A 14 12.08 -4.90 7.33
C LYS A 14 12.47 -5.67 8.60
N GLU A 15 12.55 -4.97 9.73
CA GLU A 15 13.09 -5.58 10.96
C GLU A 15 12.15 -6.60 11.61
N GLU A 16 10.84 -6.32 11.65
CA GLU A 16 9.91 -7.13 12.41
C GLU A 16 8.69 -7.63 11.64
N HIS A 17 8.52 -7.21 10.39
CA HIS A 17 7.31 -7.49 9.64
C HIS A 17 7.60 -8.23 8.35
N ILE A 18 8.18 -9.43 8.48
CA ILE A 18 8.49 -10.30 7.34
C ILE A 18 7.38 -11.34 7.19
N GLY A 19 6.78 -11.39 6.00
CA GLY A 19 5.74 -12.36 5.66
C GLY A 19 4.34 -11.93 6.10
N TYR A 20 3.35 -12.58 5.52
CA TYR A 20 1.92 -12.26 5.74
C TYR A 20 1.46 -12.41 7.19
N LYS A 21 2.15 -13.22 7.98
CA LYS A 21 1.78 -13.42 9.39
C LYS A 21 2.23 -12.28 10.30
N ASN A 22 3.09 -11.40 9.80
CA ASN A 22 3.71 -10.34 10.60
C ASN A 22 3.47 -8.96 10.01
N THR A 23 2.27 -8.73 9.48
CA THR A 23 1.94 -7.44 8.85
C THR A 23 1.81 -6.30 9.84
N ILE A 24 2.05 -5.10 9.36
CA ILE A 24 1.84 -3.87 10.12
C ILE A 24 0.95 -2.94 9.30
N THR A 25 0.02 -2.26 9.95
CA THR A 25 -0.86 -1.32 9.26
C THR A 25 -0.19 0.04 9.08
N GLN A 26 -0.71 0.82 8.14
CA GLN A 26 -0.29 2.20 7.90
C GLN A 26 -0.39 3.04 9.18
N ASP A 27 -1.48 2.90 9.92
CA ASP A 27 -1.68 3.66 11.16
C ASP A 27 -0.70 3.26 12.24
N GLU A 28 -0.42 1.96 12.36
CA GLU A 28 0.58 1.46 13.31
C GLU A 28 1.98 2.00 12.99
N ILE A 29 2.36 2.04 11.71
CA ILE A 29 3.64 2.62 11.29
C ILE A 29 3.68 4.11 11.65
N THR A 30 2.60 4.82 11.38
CA THR A 30 2.49 6.25 11.67
C THR A 30 2.69 6.51 13.17
N ASP A 31 2.03 5.73 14.02
CA ASP A 31 2.16 5.85 15.48
C ASP A 31 3.58 5.56 15.94
N ILE A 32 4.20 4.50 15.44
CA ILE A 32 5.59 4.15 15.78
C ILE A 32 6.54 5.29 15.41
N TRP A 33 6.41 5.83 14.21
CA TRP A 33 7.29 6.91 13.74
C TRP A 33 7.10 8.17 14.59
N ASN A 34 5.86 8.56 14.84
CA ASN A 34 5.55 9.77 15.62
C ASN A 34 6.01 9.66 17.07
N LEU A 35 5.99 8.47 17.66
CA LEU A 35 6.41 8.25 19.03
C LEU A 35 7.90 8.03 19.19
N GLY A 36 8.57 7.44 18.22
CA GLY A 36 9.96 7.01 18.38
C GLY A 36 10.98 7.65 17.44
N TYR A 37 10.56 8.19 16.32
CA TYR A 37 11.50 8.66 15.28
C TYR A 37 11.37 10.15 14.98
N SER A 38 10.30 10.79 15.38
CA SER A 38 9.91 12.09 14.83
C SER A 38 10.70 13.29 15.34
N PHE A 39 11.35 13.20 16.47
CA PHE A 39 12.01 14.35 17.12
C PHE A 39 11.10 15.60 17.20
N GLY A 40 9.81 15.40 17.45
CA GLY A 40 8.84 16.48 17.57
C GLY A 40 8.15 16.88 16.26
N ILE A 41 8.53 16.30 15.13
CA ILE A 41 7.90 16.54 13.83
C ILE A 41 6.99 15.35 13.52
N PHE A 42 5.68 15.57 13.57
CA PHE A 42 4.71 14.50 13.32
C PHE A 42 4.33 14.42 11.84
N VAL A 43 4.03 13.20 11.38
CA VAL A 43 3.54 12.95 10.03
C VAL A 43 2.15 12.34 10.11
N SER A 44 1.38 12.50 9.03
CA SER A 44 0.07 11.86 8.88
C SER A 44 0.22 10.46 8.30
N SER A 45 -0.81 9.63 8.45
CA SER A 45 -0.83 8.31 7.82
C SER A 45 -0.79 8.40 6.30
N ARG A 46 -1.31 9.49 5.73
CA ARG A 46 -1.23 9.76 4.30
C ARG A 46 0.23 9.91 3.82
N GLN A 47 1.05 10.62 4.60
CA GLN A 47 2.48 10.79 4.30
C GLN A 47 3.21 9.45 4.41
N VAL A 48 2.87 8.63 5.40
CA VAL A 48 3.43 7.28 5.55
C VAL A 48 3.04 6.41 4.36
N ARG A 49 1.78 6.45 3.93
CA ARG A 49 1.33 5.68 2.76
C ARG A 49 2.09 6.10 1.50
N LYS A 50 2.32 7.39 1.32
CA LYS A 50 3.09 7.90 0.19
C LYS A 50 4.55 7.42 0.25
N ALA A 51 5.15 7.40 1.44
CA ALA A 51 6.50 6.89 1.64
C ALA A 51 6.58 5.41 1.24
N ILE A 52 5.62 4.59 1.65
CA ILE A 52 5.56 3.17 1.30
C ILE A 52 5.43 3.00 -0.21
N ALA A 53 4.56 3.76 -0.85
CA ALA A 53 4.39 3.71 -2.31
C ALA A 53 5.70 4.03 -3.03
N ASN A 54 6.44 5.03 -2.57
CA ASN A 54 7.73 5.39 -3.14
C ASN A 54 8.78 4.28 -2.94
N LEU A 55 8.78 3.62 -1.79
CA LEU A 55 9.67 2.49 -1.53
C LEU A 55 9.40 1.33 -2.49
N ILE A 56 8.14 0.98 -2.68
CA ILE A 56 7.73 -0.07 -3.62
C ILE A 56 8.16 0.31 -5.04
N LYS A 57 7.96 1.55 -5.43
CA LYS A 57 8.34 2.05 -6.75
C LYS A 57 9.85 1.98 -6.98
N GLN A 58 10.64 2.12 -5.93
CA GLN A 58 12.10 2.03 -6.01
C GLN A 58 12.63 0.60 -5.99
N GLY A 59 11.76 -0.40 -5.88
CA GLY A 59 12.12 -1.82 -5.97
C GLY A 59 12.26 -2.55 -4.65
N TYR A 60 11.93 -1.93 -3.54
CA TYR A 60 11.95 -2.63 -2.25
C TYR A 60 10.81 -3.65 -2.17
N PRO A 61 11.07 -4.86 -1.66
CA PRO A 61 10.09 -5.96 -1.69
C PRO A 61 9.06 -5.85 -0.55
N ILE A 62 8.29 -4.77 -0.58
CA ILE A 62 7.19 -4.52 0.35
C ILE A 62 5.89 -4.88 -0.37
N ILE A 63 5.05 -5.67 0.28
CA ILE A 63 3.75 -6.07 -0.27
C ILE A 63 2.63 -5.68 0.70
N SER A 64 1.45 -5.51 0.14
CA SER A 64 0.25 -5.18 0.93
C SER A 64 -0.63 -6.42 1.07
N THR A 65 -1.45 -6.43 2.13
CA THR A 65 -2.42 -7.49 2.39
C THR A 65 -3.81 -6.90 2.53
N PRO A 66 -4.89 -7.70 2.33
CA PRO A 66 -6.26 -7.21 2.49
C PRO A 66 -6.70 -7.09 3.96
N ARG A 67 -5.79 -6.93 4.91
CA ARG A 67 -6.10 -6.74 6.32
C ARG A 67 -6.82 -5.41 6.54
N ASN A 68 -7.70 -5.35 7.51
CA ASN A 68 -8.36 -4.10 7.90
C ASN A 68 -7.31 -3.04 8.25
N GLY A 69 -7.45 -1.85 7.65
CA GLY A 69 -6.49 -0.77 7.83
C GLY A 69 -5.29 -0.83 6.87
N GLY A 70 -5.23 -1.82 5.98
CA GLY A 70 -4.18 -1.93 4.97
C GLY A 70 -2.84 -2.38 5.53
N GLY A 71 -2.66 -3.69 5.74
CA GLY A 71 -1.41 -4.25 6.25
C GLY A 71 -0.31 -4.30 5.21
N TYR A 72 0.93 -4.12 5.66
CA TYR A 72 2.14 -4.21 4.84
C TYR A 72 3.11 -5.18 5.49
N CYS A 73 3.95 -5.81 4.67
CA CYS A 73 5.05 -6.61 5.16
C CYS A 73 6.19 -6.65 4.14
N TRP A 74 7.38 -7.03 4.61
CA TRP A 74 8.48 -7.40 3.74
C TRP A 74 8.19 -8.80 3.21
N ILE A 75 8.46 -9.04 1.93
CA ILE A 75 8.24 -10.36 1.32
C ILE A 75 8.93 -11.45 2.14
N GLY A 76 8.16 -12.46 2.55
CA GLY A 76 8.70 -13.64 3.24
C GLY A 76 9.23 -14.68 2.28
N ASN A 77 8.60 -14.79 1.08
CA ASN A 77 9.02 -15.69 0.01
C ASN A 77 8.43 -15.21 -1.32
N GLU A 78 8.90 -15.81 -2.41
CA GLU A 78 8.45 -15.45 -3.77
C GLU A 78 6.96 -15.68 -3.97
N GLN A 79 6.40 -16.72 -3.36
CA GLN A 79 4.99 -17.06 -3.49
C GLN A 79 4.08 -15.93 -2.96
N GLU A 80 4.43 -15.33 -1.84
CA GLU A 80 3.67 -14.19 -1.28
C GLU A 80 3.66 -13.01 -2.24
N GLY A 81 4.80 -12.72 -2.85
CA GLY A 81 4.90 -11.64 -3.85
C GLY A 81 4.03 -11.89 -5.06
N LEU A 82 4.05 -13.12 -5.58
CA LEU A 82 3.24 -13.51 -6.73
C LEU A 82 1.75 -13.45 -6.42
N GLU A 83 1.32 -13.89 -5.26
CA GLU A 83 -0.08 -13.82 -4.83
C GLU A 83 -0.55 -12.38 -4.69
N CYS A 84 0.28 -11.52 -4.12
CA CYS A 84 0.00 -10.09 -4.01
C CYS A 84 -0.17 -9.46 -5.40
N ALA A 85 0.72 -9.75 -6.32
CA ALA A 85 0.66 -9.23 -7.68
C ALA A 85 -0.62 -9.69 -8.40
N LYS A 86 -1.00 -10.96 -8.26
CA LYS A 86 -2.24 -11.50 -8.83
C LYS A 86 -3.48 -10.81 -8.27
N ARG A 87 -3.50 -10.56 -6.96
CA ARG A 87 -4.62 -9.88 -6.31
C ARG A 87 -4.80 -8.47 -6.85
N ILE A 88 -3.69 -7.72 -6.96
CA ILE A 88 -3.72 -6.35 -7.49
C ILE A 88 -4.19 -6.35 -8.94
N LYS A 89 -3.71 -7.30 -9.74
CA LYS A 89 -4.13 -7.44 -11.15
C LYS A 89 -5.63 -7.70 -11.26
N ARG A 90 -6.18 -8.58 -10.41
CA ARG A 90 -7.63 -8.85 -10.39
C ARG A 90 -8.44 -7.60 -10.04
N GLN A 91 -7.96 -6.81 -9.06
CA GLN A 91 -8.61 -5.55 -8.72
C GLN A 91 -8.59 -4.57 -9.88
N ALA A 92 -7.47 -4.46 -10.58
CA ALA A 92 -7.34 -3.59 -11.75
C ALA A 92 -8.32 -3.97 -12.87
N VAL A 93 -8.48 -5.26 -13.14
CA VAL A 93 -9.44 -5.76 -14.13
C VAL A 93 -10.87 -5.39 -13.73
N LYS A 94 -11.25 -5.58 -12.47
CA LYS A 94 -12.59 -5.22 -11.97
C LYS A 94 -12.85 -3.71 -12.14
N LEU A 95 -11.88 -2.87 -11.83
CA LEU A 95 -12.00 -1.43 -11.97
C LEU A 95 -12.16 -1.03 -13.44
N PHE A 96 -11.39 -1.65 -14.32
CA PHE A 96 -11.49 -1.43 -15.76
C PHE A 96 -12.88 -1.75 -16.29
N LEU A 97 -13.42 -2.92 -15.91
CA LEU A 97 -14.76 -3.35 -16.34
C LEU A 97 -15.85 -2.40 -15.80
N LYS A 98 -15.70 -1.95 -14.57
CA LYS A 98 -16.62 -0.99 -13.97
C LYS A 98 -16.61 0.35 -14.72
N ALA A 99 -15.43 0.84 -15.06
CA ALA A 99 -15.29 2.11 -15.82
C ALA A 99 -15.94 1.97 -17.20
N ARG A 100 -15.74 0.85 -17.86
CA ARG A 100 -16.35 0.55 -19.16
C ARG A 100 -17.88 0.55 -19.05
N GLN A 101 -18.42 -0.10 -18.03
CA GLN A 101 -19.88 -0.16 -17.80
C GLN A 101 -20.46 1.24 -17.56
N ILE A 102 -19.81 2.04 -16.75
CA ILE A 102 -20.26 3.42 -16.48
C ILE A 102 -20.29 4.25 -17.76
N ARG A 103 -19.29 4.12 -18.61
CA ARG A 103 -19.21 4.83 -19.87
C ARG A 103 -20.35 4.43 -20.82
N GLU A 104 -20.65 3.12 -20.90
CA GLU A 104 -21.77 2.62 -21.71
C GLU A 104 -23.10 3.12 -21.17
N ASN A 105 -23.28 3.10 -19.86
CA ASN A 105 -24.51 3.61 -19.21
C ASN A 105 -24.68 5.10 -19.46
N SER A 106 -23.62 5.87 -19.49
CA SER A 106 -23.65 7.30 -19.76
C SER A 106 -24.14 7.58 -21.18
N ARG A 107 -23.72 6.79 -22.15
CA ARG A 107 -24.20 6.89 -23.53
C ARG A 107 -25.71 6.63 -23.63
N VAL A 108 -26.17 5.57 -22.99
CA VAL A 108 -27.60 5.22 -22.96
C VAL A 108 -28.41 6.34 -22.28
N GLY A 109 -27.92 6.86 -21.17
CA GLY A 109 -28.58 7.98 -20.47
C GLY A 109 -28.73 9.20 -21.34
N GLN A 110 -27.71 9.56 -22.12
CA GLN A 110 -27.77 10.70 -23.05
C GLN A 110 -28.79 10.47 -24.16
N LEU A 111 -28.88 9.25 -24.65
CA LEU A 111 -29.85 8.92 -25.72
C LEU A 111 -31.28 8.88 -25.20
N SER A 112 -31.50 8.70 -23.92
CA SER A 112 -32.81 8.64 -23.28
C SER A 112 -33.37 10.03 -22.93
N LEU A 113 -32.58 11.04 -23.03
CA LEU A 113 -32.99 12.42 -22.82
C LEU A 113 -33.54 13.01 -24.10
#